data_711a1f9172e76e6deffd2bf152faeb82
#
_entry.id   711a1f9172e76e6deffd2bf152faeb82
#
_cell.length_a   1.000
_cell.length_b   1.000
_cell.length_c   1.000
_cell.angle_alpha   90.00
_cell.angle_beta   90.00
_cell.angle_gamma   90.00
#
_symmetry.space_group_name_H-M   'P 1'
#
loop_
_entity.id
_entity.type
_entity.pdbx_description
1 polymer ?
#
loop_
_entity_poly.entity_id
_entity_poly.type
_entity_poly.pdbx_seq_one_letter_code
_entity_poly.pdbx_strand_id
1 'polypeptide(L)'
;MLRNSQDRTLKKKLLTLDAWITGQRKDQSPGTRTSIPVIQEDRLFSRPGETLTKFNPLANWTSKQVWDYIRTNNVPYNELHDQGYISIGCQPCTRPVGPHQHEREGRWWWEEATKKECGLHGENVEG
;
A
#
# COMPACT_ATOMS: atom_id res chain seq x y z
N MET A 1 6.67 -1.71 -16.37
CA MET A 1 8.12 -1.86 -16.20
C MET A 1 8.54 -1.86 -14.73
N LEU A 2 8.19 -0.86 -13.95
CA LEU A 2 8.50 -0.79 -12.51
C LEU A 2 7.83 -1.90 -11.70
N ARG A 3 6.61 -2.30 -12.03
CA ARG A 3 5.88 -3.40 -11.35
C ARG A 3 6.66 -4.71 -11.36
N ASN A 4 7.19 -5.13 -12.51
CA ASN A 4 7.91 -6.41 -12.64
C ASN A 4 9.18 -6.51 -11.81
N SER A 5 9.85 -5.38 -11.58
CA SER A 5 11.08 -5.33 -10.77
C SER A 5 10.78 -5.53 -9.29
N GLN A 6 9.79 -4.81 -8.77
CA GLN A 6 9.35 -4.92 -7.37
C GLN A 6 8.79 -6.30 -7.08
N ASP A 7 7.93 -6.83 -7.96
CA ASP A 7 7.31 -8.13 -7.81
C ASP A 7 8.33 -9.25 -7.72
N ARG A 8 9.35 -9.22 -8.56
CA ARG A 8 10.41 -10.25 -8.57
C ARG A 8 11.19 -10.29 -7.26
N THR A 9 11.58 -9.13 -6.76
CA THR A 9 12.37 -9.03 -5.52
C THR A 9 11.55 -9.47 -4.32
N LEU A 10 10.32 -8.99 -4.20
CA LEU A 10 9.42 -9.36 -3.11
C LEU A 10 9.09 -10.86 -3.15
N LYS A 11 8.71 -11.38 -4.30
CA LYS A 11 8.41 -12.81 -4.48
C LYS A 11 9.55 -13.71 -4.01
N LYS A 12 10.77 -13.35 -4.39
CA LYS A 12 11.98 -14.08 -4.00
C LYS A 12 12.12 -14.18 -2.48
N LYS A 13 11.82 -13.09 -1.77
CA LYS A 13 11.86 -13.06 -0.30
C LYS A 13 10.70 -13.81 0.33
N LEU A 14 9.48 -13.59 -0.17
CA LEU A 14 8.28 -14.22 0.37
C LEU A 14 8.27 -15.75 0.24
N LEU A 15 8.98 -16.31 -0.75
CA LEU A 15 9.15 -17.75 -0.88
C LEU A 15 9.84 -18.41 0.33
N THR A 16 10.48 -17.63 1.20
CA THR A 16 11.17 -18.11 2.40
C THR A 16 10.37 -17.85 3.69
N LEU A 17 9.18 -17.25 3.57
CA LEU A 17 8.37 -16.81 4.72
C LEU A 17 6.98 -17.47 4.69
N ASP A 18 6.38 -17.58 5.86
CA ASP A 18 5.02 -18.10 6.04
C ASP A 18 3.96 -16.98 6.11
N ALA A 19 4.40 -15.77 6.40
CA ALA A 19 3.53 -14.60 6.52
C ALA A 19 4.29 -13.29 6.28
N TRP A 20 3.54 -12.23 5.98
CA TRP A 20 4.07 -10.87 5.91
C TRP A 20 3.03 -9.85 6.37
N ILE A 21 3.51 -8.67 6.76
CA ILE A 21 2.69 -7.59 7.29
C ILE A 21 2.77 -6.40 6.34
N THR A 22 1.63 -5.78 6.07
CA THR A 22 1.54 -4.58 5.24
C THR A 22 0.93 -3.41 6.02
N GLY A 23 1.18 -2.20 5.55
CA GLY A 23 0.55 -0.99 6.06
C GLY A 23 -0.68 -0.55 5.27
N GLN A 24 -1.30 -1.44 4.49
CA GLN A 24 -2.46 -1.10 3.68
C GLN A 24 -3.65 -0.64 4.54
N ARG A 25 -4.36 0.37 4.07
CA ARG A 25 -5.61 0.85 4.67
C ARG A 25 -6.71 0.97 3.61
N LYS A 26 -7.96 0.71 4.00
CA LYS A 26 -9.12 0.80 3.10
C LYS A 26 -9.29 2.19 2.50
N ASP A 27 -9.01 3.24 3.26
CA ASP A 27 -9.18 4.63 2.82
C ASP A 27 -8.07 5.14 1.89
N GLN A 28 -7.00 4.39 1.68
CA GLN A 28 -5.91 4.81 0.80
C GLN A 28 -6.28 4.78 -0.68
N SER A 29 -7.16 3.89 -1.08
CA SER A 29 -7.58 3.79 -2.47
C SER A 29 -9.03 3.31 -2.57
N PRO A 30 -9.95 4.17 -3.01
CA PRO A 30 -11.36 3.82 -3.05
C PRO A 30 -11.72 2.69 -4.02
N GLY A 31 -10.86 2.42 -5.01
CA GLY A 31 -11.11 1.37 -6.00
C GLY A 31 -10.44 0.04 -5.70
N THR A 32 -9.28 0.06 -5.03
CA THR A 32 -8.44 -1.14 -4.88
C THR A 32 -8.33 -1.66 -3.46
N ARG A 33 -8.69 -0.86 -2.45
CA ARG A 33 -8.49 -1.22 -1.04
C ARG A 33 -9.75 -1.16 -0.18
N THR A 34 -10.93 -0.91 -0.75
CA THR A 34 -12.18 -0.75 0.01
C THR A 34 -12.60 -1.98 0.80
N SER A 35 -12.19 -3.17 0.38
CA SER A 35 -12.58 -4.45 0.96
C SER A 35 -11.43 -5.23 1.57
N ILE A 36 -10.30 -4.60 1.87
CA ILE A 36 -9.13 -5.27 2.45
C ILE A 36 -9.47 -5.81 3.84
N PRO A 37 -9.31 -7.13 4.10
CA PRO A 37 -9.45 -7.68 5.45
C PRO A 37 -8.17 -7.43 6.27
N VAL A 38 -8.29 -7.57 7.59
CA VAL A 38 -7.13 -7.49 8.51
C VAL A 38 -6.18 -8.68 8.29
N ILE A 39 -6.72 -9.84 8.00
CA ILE A 39 -5.97 -11.08 7.71
C ILE A 39 -6.51 -11.68 6.43
N GLN A 40 -5.61 -12.07 5.54
CA GLN A 40 -5.98 -12.71 4.27
C GLN A 40 -4.92 -13.73 3.83
N GLU A 41 -5.33 -14.68 2.99
CA GLU A 41 -4.42 -15.50 2.23
C GLU A 41 -3.90 -14.72 1.02
N ASP A 42 -2.59 -14.65 0.87
CA ASP A 42 -1.97 -14.00 -0.29
C ASP A 42 -1.80 -15.01 -1.42
N ARG A 43 -2.80 -15.10 -2.29
CA ARG A 43 -2.81 -16.06 -3.41
C ARG A 43 -1.79 -15.74 -4.48
N LEU A 44 -1.41 -14.46 -4.61
CA LEU A 44 -0.48 -14.02 -5.65
C LEU A 44 0.96 -14.50 -5.38
N PHE A 45 1.35 -14.55 -4.12
CA PHE A 45 2.71 -14.91 -3.71
C PHE A 45 2.82 -16.23 -2.95
N SER A 46 1.72 -16.97 -2.78
CA SER A 46 1.76 -18.29 -2.16
C SER A 46 2.52 -19.29 -3.02
N ARG A 47 3.29 -20.15 -2.36
CA ARG A 47 3.91 -21.30 -3.03
C ARG A 47 2.86 -22.36 -3.35
N PRO A 48 3.06 -23.17 -4.40
CA PRO A 48 2.17 -24.29 -4.68
C PRO A 48 2.02 -25.23 -3.48
N GLY A 49 0.78 -25.48 -3.06
CA GLY A 49 0.46 -26.36 -1.92
C GLY A 49 0.68 -25.74 -0.54
N GLU A 50 1.07 -24.47 -0.47
CA GLU A 50 1.29 -23.75 0.79
C GLU A 50 0.49 -22.46 0.82
N THR A 51 0.19 -21.96 2.02
CA THR A 51 -0.51 -20.69 2.23
C THR A 51 0.45 -19.65 2.77
N LEU A 52 0.54 -18.51 2.09
CA LEU A 52 1.21 -17.31 2.60
C LEU A 52 0.15 -16.41 3.24
N THR A 53 0.29 -16.13 4.52
CA THR A 53 -0.62 -15.27 5.25
C THR A 53 -0.20 -13.81 5.14
N LYS A 54 -1.14 -12.92 4.82
CA LYS A 54 -0.93 -11.48 4.75
C LYS A 54 -1.72 -10.79 5.85
N PHE A 55 -1.04 -10.02 6.67
CA PHE A 55 -1.65 -9.24 7.74
C PHE A 55 -1.70 -7.76 7.36
N ASN A 56 -2.88 -7.17 7.46
CA ASN A 56 -3.12 -5.75 7.22
C ASN A 56 -3.68 -5.11 8.52
N PRO A 57 -2.87 -4.94 9.56
CA PRO A 57 -3.36 -4.51 10.87
C PRO A 57 -3.97 -3.11 10.88
N LEU A 58 -3.62 -2.27 9.91
CA LEU A 58 -4.17 -0.92 9.77
C LEU A 58 -5.35 -0.82 8.81
N ALA A 59 -5.88 -1.96 8.31
CA ALA A 59 -6.90 -1.99 7.26
C ALA A 59 -8.10 -1.07 7.56
N ASN A 60 -8.55 -1.02 8.81
CA ASN A 60 -9.72 -0.24 9.24
C ASN A 60 -9.36 1.15 9.80
N TRP A 61 -8.10 1.53 9.80
CA TRP A 61 -7.65 2.83 10.29
C TRP A 61 -7.83 3.91 9.24
N THR A 62 -8.28 5.08 9.66
CA THR A 62 -8.31 6.27 8.80
C THR A 62 -6.94 6.95 8.78
N SER A 63 -6.71 7.79 7.77
CA SER A 63 -5.51 8.64 7.71
C SER A 63 -5.36 9.51 8.95
N LYS A 64 -6.49 10.07 9.44
CA LYS A 64 -6.51 10.88 10.67
C LYS A 64 -6.04 10.07 11.87
N GLN A 65 -6.54 8.86 12.06
CA GLN A 65 -6.14 7.99 13.18
C GLN A 65 -4.65 7.65 13.12
N VAL A 66 -4.11 7.38 11.95
CA VAL A 66 -2.68 7.11 11.77
C VAL A 66 -1.84 8.32 12.16
N TRP A 67 -2.19 9.51 11.68
CA TRP A 67 -1.46 10.73 12.01
C TRP A 67 -1.59 11.14 13.48
N ASP A 68 -2.77 10.97 14.07
CA ASP A 68 -2.97 11.20 15.51
C ASP A 68 -2.07 10.28 16.34
N TYR A 69 -1.96 9.01 15.95
CA TYR A 69 -1.06 8.05 16.59
C TYR A 69 0.41 8.45 16.45
N ILE A 70 0.84 8.84 15.26
CA ILE A 70 2.21 9.27 14.97
C ILE A 70 2.58 10.47 15.85
N ARG A 71 1.71 11.48 15.93
CA ARG A 71 1.95 12.68 16.72
C ARG A 71 1.94 12.40 18.22
N THR A 72 0.97 11.62 18.71
CA THR A 72 0.84 11.29 20.13
C THR A 72 2.03 10.48 20.64
N ASN A 73 2.55 9.57 19.84
CA ASN A 73 3.64 8.67 20.21
C ASN A 73 5.00 9.12 19.67
N ASN A 74 5.07 10.28 19.02
CA ASN A 74 6.29 10.82 18.43
C ASN A 74 7.01 9.81 17.51
N VAL A 75 6.23 9.15 16.65
CA VAL A 75 6.76 8.14 15.72
C VAL A 75 7.53 8.83 14.58
N PRO A 76 8.76 8.42 14.30
CA PRO A 76 9.51 8.96 13.16
C PRO A 76 8.77 8.70 11.83
N TYR A 77 8.78 9.71 10.95
CA TYR A 77 8.20 9.59 9.61
C TYR A 77 9.04 10.34 8.58
N ASN A 78 8.79 10.09 7.31
CA ASN A 78 9.54 10.72 6.22
C ASN A 78 9.16 12.21 6.11
N GLU A 79 10.16 13.07 6.13
CA GLU A 79 10.00 14.54 6.05
C GLU A 79 9.28 15.01 4.77
N LEU A 80 9.28 14.21 3.70
CA LEU A 80 8.56 14.53 2.48
C LEU A 80 7.04 14.69 2.72
N HIS A 81 6.50 14.07 3.76
CA HIS A 81 5.10 14.27 4.13
C HIS A 81 4.80 15.73 4.47
N ASP A 82 5.73 16.42 5.12
CA ASP A 82 5.59 17.84 5.46
C ASP A 82 5.68 18.75 4.22
N GLN A 83 6.19 18.23 3.11
CA GLN A 83 6.32 18.91 1.82
C GLN A 83 5.17 18.62 0.86
N GLY A 84 4.09 17.99 1.32
CA GLY A 84 2.92 17.65 0.50
C GLY A 84 2.95 16.28 -0.17
N TYR A 85 3.98 15.49 0.05
CA TYR A 85 4.04 14.11 -0.43
C TYR A 85 3.33 13.19 0.57
N ILE A 86 2.02 13.11 0.50
CA ILE A 86 1.22 12.34 1.45
C ILE A 86 1.37 10.83 1.22
N SER A 87 1.42 10.39 -0.03
CA SER A 87 1.72 9.01 -0.40
C SER A 87 2.99 8.99 -1.24
N ILE A 88 4.01 8.29 -0.77
CA ILE A 88 5.36 8.29 -1.35
C ILE A 88 5.65 6.94 -1.99
N GLY A 89 6.18 6.98 -3.21
CA GLY A 89 6.64 5.81 -3.95
C GLY A 89 7.87 6.14 -4.78
N CYS A 90 8.01 5.49 -5.95
CA CYS A 90 9.09 5.77 -6.87
C CYS A 90 9.06 7.24 -7.32
N GLN A 91 10.20 7.90 -7.35
CA GLN A 91 10.33 9.31 -7.69
C GLN A 91 9.59 9.71 -8.99
N PRO A 92 9.74 8.98 -10.12
CA PRO A 92 9.05 9.36 -11.35
C PRO A 92 7.53 9.14 -11.29
N CYS A 93 7.03 8.39 -10.30
CA CYS A 93 5.62 8.04 -10.15
C CYS A 93 4.94 8.77 -8.99
N THR A 94 5.59 9.75 -8.37
CA THR A 94 5.11 10.43 -7.17
C THR A 94 5.22 11.94 -7.31
N ARG A 95 4.15 12.65 -6.94
CA ARG A 95 4.14 14.10 -6.84
C ARG A 95 3.39 14.55 -5.59
N PRO A 96 3.59 15.79 -5.12
CA PRO A 96 2.77 16.36 -4.05
C PRO A 96 1.28 16.37 -4.43
N VAL A 97 0.41 16.27 -3.43
CA VAL A 97 -1.04 16.40 -3.61
C VAL A 97 -1.53 17.70 -2.99
N GLY A 98 -2.55 18.32 -3.62
CA GLY A 98 -3.20 19.49 -3.08
C GLY A 98 -4.16 19.16 -1.93
N PRO A 99 -4.63 20.18 -1.18
CA PRO A 99 -5.47 19.97 0.01
C PRO A 99 -6.83 19.31 -0.27
N HIS A 100 -7.30 19.36 -1.51
CA HIS A 100 -8.56 18.76 -1.93
C HIS A 100 -8.41 17.46 -2.71
N GLN A 101 -7.18 16.96 -2.85
CA GLN A 101 -6.88 15.71 -3.54
C GLN A 101 -6.80 14.55 -2.56
N HIS A 102 -7.19 13.36 -3.02
CA HIS A 102 -7.00 12.13 -2.25
C HIS A 102 -5.50 11.87 -2.02
N GLU A 103 -5.13 11.27 -0.89
CA GLU A 103 -3.73 11.07 -0.50
C GLU A 103 -2.87 10.34 -1.54
N ARG A 104 -3.45 9.48 -2.35
CA ARG A 104 -2.73 8.74 -3.40
C ARG A 104 -2.86 9.32 -4.80
N GLU A 105 -3.51 10.45 -5.00
CA GLU A 105 -3.58 11.10 -6.32
C GLU A 105 -2.21 11.57 -6.83
N GLY A 106 -1.23 11.75 -5.94
CA GLY A 106 0.16 12.01 -6.30
C GLY A 106 0.91 10.78 -6.84
N ARG A 107 0.36 9.57 -6.71
CA ARG A 107 0.94 8.31 -7.17
C ARG A 107 0.35 7.93 -8.51
N TRP A 108 1.19 7.59 -9.50
CA TRP A 108 0.70 7.28 -10.87
C TRP A 108 -0.36 8.28 -11.31
N TRP A 109 -0.06 9.55 -11.17
CA TRP A 109 -1.01 10.66 -11.35
C TRP A 109 -1.67 10.71 -12.74
N TRP A 110 -1.13 9.98 -13.71
CA TRP A 110 -1.69 9.79 -15.04
C TRP A 110 -2.72 8.65 -15.13
N GLU A 111 -2.90 7.84 -14.08
CA GLU A 111 -3.86 6.74 -14.04
C GLU A 111 -5.14 7.15 -13.30
N GLU A 112 -6.23 6.44 -13.59
CA GLU A 112 -7.49 6.62 -12.86
C GLU A 112 -7.30 6.24 -11.38
N ALA A 113 -7.99 6.98 -10.50
CA ALA A 113 -7.86 6.78 -9.04
C ALA A 113 -8.22 5.35 -8.60
N THR A 114 -9.15 4.71 -9.29
CA THR A 114 -9.60 3.34 -8.99
C THR A 114 -8.58 2.26 -9.36
N LYS A 115 -7.56 2.60 -10.12
CA LYS A 115 -6.55 1.65 -10.62
C LYS A 115 -5.16 1.88 -10.03
N LYS A 116 -5.02 2.83 -9.12
CA LYS A 116 -3.72 3.20 -8.52
C LYS A 116 -3.26 2.19 -7.48
N GLU A 117 -2.64 1.12 -7.95
CA GLU A 117 -2.04 0.11 -7.08
C GLU A 117 -0.71 -0.38 -7.66
N CYS A 118 0.26 -0.69 -6.79
CA CYS A 118 1.50 -1.33 -7.24
C CYS A 118 1.30 -2.84 -7.39
N GLY A 119 2.19 -3.50 -8.15
CA GLY A 119 2.13 -4.94 -8.38
C GLY A 119 2.25 -5.80 -7.12
N LEU A 120 2.73 -5.22 -6.01
CA LEU A 120 2.85 -5.90 -4.72
C LEU A 120 1.48 -6.27 -4.13
N HIS A 121 0.41 -5.59 -4.56
CA HIS A 121 -0.95 -5.81 -4.09
C HIS A 121 -1.90 -6.11 -5.27
N GLY A 122 -1.42 -6.91 -6.22
CA GLY A 122 -2.15 -7.23 -7.44
C GLY A 122 -3.53 -7.84 -7.21
N GLU A 123 -3.71 -8.61 -6.14
CA GLU A 123 -5.01 -9.18 -5.79
C GLU A 123 -6.08 -8.12 -5.51
N ASN A 124 -5.70 -6.90 -5.12
CA ASN A 124 -6.65 -5.81 -4.88
C ASN A 124 -7.25 -5.26 -6.19
N VAL A 125 -6.57 -5.49 -7.31
CA VAL A 125 -7.01 -5.03 -8.64
C VAL A 125 -7.82 -6.10 -9.34
N GLU A 126 -7.48 -7.37 -9.13
CA GLU A 126 -8.12 -8.53 -9.77
C GLU A 126 -9.41 -8.96 -9.05
N GLY A 127 -9.54 -8.60 -7.80
CA GLY A 127 -10.73 -8.84 -6.99
C GLY A 127 -11.82 -7.81 -7.26
#